data_f6dd12fcc7030acb14b012f88a886146
#
_entry.id   f6dd12fcc7030acb14b012f88a886146
#
_cell.length_a   1.000
_cell.length_b   1.000
_cell.length_c   1.000
_cell.angle_alpha   90.00
_cell.angle_beta   90.00
_cell.angle_gamma   90.00
#
_symmetry.space_group_name_H-M   'P 1'
#
loop_
_entity.id
_entity.type
_entity.pdbx_description
1 polymer ?
#
loop_
_entity_poly.entity_id
_entity_poly.type
_entity_poly.pdbx_seq_one_letter_code
_entity_poly.pdbx_strand_id
1 'polypeptide(L)'
;MAKFKLTNNAVKDLSDIWNYTVEAWSESQADKYYKLLLNACSSIAKKPQIGKVYEEIYPKLKGKRTSKHIIFYRVMDDQSIEIARILHERMDLKNKLTPLLPSEVK
;
A
#
# COMPACT_ATOMS: atom_id res chain seq x y z
N MET A 1 -7.95 15.15 -12.02
CA MET A 1 -7.98 13.69 -12.00
C MET A 1 -7.01 13.16 -10.95
N ALA A 2 -7.48 12.28 -10.11
CA ALA A 2 -6.65 11.76 -9.03
C ALA A 2 -5.65 10.75 -9.56
N LYS A 3 -4.40 10.84 -9.07
CA LYS A 3 -3.32 9.97 -9.53
C LYS A 3 -2.56 9.41 -8.35
N PHE A 4 -1.99 8.22 -8.54
CA PHE A 4 -1.09 7.64 -7.57
C PHE A 4 0.06 6.95 -8.29
N LYS A 5 1.15 6.81 -7.55
CA LYS A 5 2.34 6.10 -8.02
C LYS A 5 2.63 4.96 -7.06
N LEU A 6 3.15 3.87 -7.59
CA LEU A 6 3.58 2.74 -6.77
C LEU A 6 5.10 2.76 -6.67
N THR A 7 5.61 2.64 -5.45
CA THR A 7 7.05 2.47 -5.27
C THR A 7 7.44 1.08 -5.79
N ASN A 8 8.73 0.86 -6.00
CA ASN A 8 9.21 -0.47 -6.39
C ASN A 8 8.81 -1.53 -5.36
N ASN A 9 8.85 -1.17 -4.08
CA ASN A 9 8.44 -2.10 -3.03
C ASN A 9 6.95 -2.41 -3.11
N ALA A 10 6.13 -1.42 -3.42
CA ALA A 10 4.69 -1.65 -3.55
C ALA A 10 4.37 -2.53 -4.74
N VAL A 11 5.09 -2.35 -5.85
CA VAL A 11 4.94 -3.22 -7.02
C VAL A 11 5.29 -4.65 -6.66
N LYS A 12 6.40 -4.84 -5.94
CA LYS A 12 6.80 -6.17 -5.51
C LYS A 12 5.75 -6.77 -4.56
N ASP A 13 5.22 -5.96 -3.66
CA ASP A 13 4.17 -6.44 -2.74
C ASP A 13 2.95 -6.94 -3.52
N LEU A 14 2.52 -6.21 -4.54
CA LEU A 14 1.39 -6.62 -5.37
C LEU A 14 1.68 -7.93 -6.09
N SER A 15 2.88 -8.08 -6.63
CA SER A 15 3.28 -9.32 -7.30
C SER A 15 3.26 -10.49 -6.32
N ASP A 16 3.80 -10.30 -5.13
CA ASP A 16 3.83 -11.35 -4.11
C ASP A 16 2.41 -11.75 -3.70
N ILE A 17 1.54 -10.74 -3.53
CA ILE A 17 0.14 -11.00 -3.17
C ILE A 17 -0.55 -11.81 -4.27
N TRP A 18 -0.33 -11.43 -5.54
CA TRP A 18 -0.94 -12.14 -6.65
C TRP A 18 -0.47 -13.58 -6.71
N ASN A 19 0.85 -13.81 -6.61
CA ASN A 19 1.42 -15.15 -6.64
C ASN A 19 0.89 -16.02 -5.50
N TYR A 20 0.82 -15.46 -4.31
CA TYR A 20 0.30 -16.19 -3.16
C TYR A 20 -1.18 -16.56 -3.37
N THR A 21 -1.95 -15.64 -3.90
CA THR A 21 -3.40 -15.87 -4.10
C THR A 21 -3.64 -16.92 -5.16
N VAL A 22 -2.82 -16.93 -6.22
CA VAL A 22 -2.91 -17.98 -7.24
C VAL A 22 -2.67 -19.35 -6.62
N GLU A 23 -1.62 -19.48 -5.82
CA GLU A 23 -1.27 -20.76 -5.20
C GLU A 23 -2.29 -21.19 -4.16
N ALA A 24 -2.77 -20.27 -3.35
CA ALA A 24 -3.69 -20.61 -2.28
C ALA A 24 -5.14 -20.79 -2.76
N TRP A 25 -5.50 -20.14 -3.85
CA TRP A 25 -6.88 -20.14 -4.34
C TRP A 25 -6.96 -20.43 -5.84
N SER A 26 -6.79 -19.39 -6.66
CA SER A 26 -6.89 -19.53 -8.12
C SER A 26 -6.46 -18.25 -8.79
N GLU A 27 -6.23 -18.31 -10.12
CA GLU A 27 -5.94 -17.11 -10.90
C GLU A 27 -7.12 -16.15 -10.89
N SER A 28 -8.33 -16.69 -10.96
CA SER A 28 -9.53 -15.85 -10.95
C SER A 28 -9.62 -15.03 -9.66
N GLN A 29 -9.35 -15.67 -8.52
CA GLN A 29 -9.35 -14.98 -7.23
C GLN A 29 -8.23 -13.95 -7.16
N ALA A 30 -7.05 -14.30 -7.69
CA ALA A 30 -5.90 -13.40 -7.70
C ALA A 30 -6.21 -12.14 -8.51
N ASP A 31 -6.84 -12.30 -9.67
CA ASP A 31 -7.22 -11.16 -10.49
C ASP A 31 -8.21 -10.26 -9.77
N LYS A 32 -9.20 -10.85 -9.13
CA LYS A 32 -10.20 -10.09 -8.39
C LYS A 32 -9.58 -9.30 -7.25
N TYR A 33 -8.70 -9.94 -6.51
CA TYR A 33 -8.07 -9.29 -5.37
C TYR A 33 -7.11 -8.18 -5.81
N TYR A 34 -6.38 -8.43 -6.89
CA TYR A 34 -5.49 -7.44 -7.48
C TYR A 34 -6.28 -6.18 -7.87
N LYS A 35 -7.42 -6.37 -8.54
CA LYS A 35 -8.28 -5.24 -8.93
C LYS A 35 -8.85 -4.53 -7.72
N LEU A 36 -9.21 -5.28 -6.69
CA LEU A 36 -9.70 -4.70 -5.45
C LEU A 36 -8.66 -3.75 -4.85
N LEU A 37 -7.40 -4.18 -4.80
CA LEU A 37 -6.33 -3.36 -4.25
C LEU A 37 -6.06 -2.12 -5.10
N LEU A 38 -6.05 -2.28 -6.43
CA LEU A 38 -5.85 -1.12 -7.31
C LEU A 38 -6.99 -0.12 -7.21
N ASN A 39 -8.23 -0.61 -7.10
CA ASN A 39 -9.37 0.27 -6.91
C ASN A 39 -9.27 1.03 -5.59
N ALA A 40 -8.77 0.37 -4.56
CA ALA A 40 -8.55 1.02 -3.28
C ALA A 40 -7.50 2.12 -3.40
N CYS A 41 -6.44 1.89 -4.16
CA CYS A 41 -5.44 2.92 -4.42
C CYS A 41 -6.06 4.13 -5.13
N SER A 42 -6.93 3.89 -6.11
CA SER A 42 -7.63 4.97 -6.79
C SER A 42 -8.51 5.76 -5.83
N SER A 43 -9.20 5.06 -4.92
CA SER A 43 -10.04 5.71 -3.93
C SER A 43 -9.22 6.59 -2.99
N ILE A 44 -8.04 6.10 -2.59
CA ILE A 44 -7.13 6.86 -1.75
C ILE A 44 -6.69 8.13 -2.49
N ALA A 45 -6.38 8.01 -3.78
CA ALA A 45 -5.92 9.16 -4.56
C ALA A 45 -7.01 10.22 -4.67
N LYS A 46 -8.27 9.80 -4.75
CA LYS A 46 -9.39 10.74 -4.82
C LYS A 46 -9.66 11.41 -3.47
N LYS A 47 -9.41 10.70 -2.38
CA LYS A 47 -9.75 11.19 -1.05
C LYS A 47 -8.68 10.76 -0.04
N PRO A 48 -7.51 11.40 -0.06
CA PRO A 48 -6.38 10.96 0.78
C PRO A 48 -6.63 10.96 2.28
N GLN A 49 -7.67 11.65 2.74
CA GLN A 49 -7.98 11.73 4.17
C GLN A 49 -8.54 10.44 4.73
N ILE A 50 -8.90 9.48 3.90
CA ILE A 50 -9.57 8.27 4.38
C ILE A 50 -8.67 7.33 5.18
N GLY A 51 -7.37 7.49 5.05
CA GLY A 51 -6.43 6.60 5.74
C GLY A 51 -6.21 6.99 7.20
N LYS A 52 -5.82 5.99 7.98
CA LYS A 52 -5.42 6.20 9.36
C LYS A 52 -4.00 6.71 9.42
N VAL A 53 -3.72 7.61 10.36
CA VAL A 53 -2.37 8.17 10.52
C VAL A 53 -1.45 7.16 11.21
N TYR A 54 -0.25 7.00 10.65
CA TYR A 54 0.79 6.13 11.20
C TYR A 54 2.09 6.92 11.42
N GLU A 55 1.97 8.14 11.93
CA GLU A 55 3.15 9.01 12.12
C GLU A 55 4.13 8.48 13.14
N GLU A 56 3.68 7.61 14.03
CA GLU A 56 4.60 6.99 14.98
C GLU A 56 5.62 6.09 14.28
N ILE A 57 5.34 5.69 13.02
CA ILE A 57 6.27 4.87 12.25
C ILE A 57 7.08 5.74 11.30
N TYR A 58 6.41 6.67 10.61
CA TYR A 58 7.08 7.56 9.67
C TYR A 58 6.23 8.81 9.45
N PRO A 59 6.88 9.99 9.37
CA PRO A 59 6.13 11.26 9.20
C PRO A 59 5.22 11.23 7.99
N LYS A 60 3.98 11.67 8.19
CA LYS A 60 2.96 11.77 7.15
C LYS A 60 2.50 10.44 6.58
N LEU A 61 2.94 9.33 7.14
CA LEU A 61 2.51 8.03 6.67
C LEU A 61 1.06 7.78 7.05
N LYS A 62 0.29 7.29 6.09
CA LYS A 62 -1.09 6.89 6.31
C LYS A 62 -1.30 5.47 5.80
N GLY A 63 -2.32 4.81 6.32
CA GLY A 63 -2.65 3.48 5.89
C GLY A 63 -4.15 3.29 5.76
N LYS A 64 -4.57 2.67 4.69
CA LYS A 64 -5.97 2.34 4.47
C LYS A 64 -6.12 0.82 4.42
N ARG A 65 -6.86 0.29 5.36
CA ARG A 65 -7.13 -1.15 5.40
C ARG A 65 -8.09 -1.51 4.26
N THR A 66 -7.71 -2.52 3.49
CA THR A 66 -8.51 -3.03 2.39
C THR A 66 -8.49 -4.54 2.47
N SER A 67 -9.60 -5.13 2.89
CA SER A 67 -9.69 -6.56 3.15
C SER A 67 -8.64 -6.96 4.19
N LYS A 68 -7.71 -7.84 3.84
CA LYS A 68 -6.69 -8.32 4.78
C LYS A 68 -5.36 -7.61 4.65
N HIS A 69 -5.30 -6.57 3.83
CA HIS A 69 -4.08 -5.81 3.60
C HIS A 69 -4.25 -4.37 4.01
N ILE A 70 -3.14 -3.72 4.28
CA ILE A 70 -3.12 -2.29 4.57
C ILE A 70 -2.27 -1.63 3.49
N ILE A 71 -2.84 -0.62 2.84
CA ILE A 71 -2.15 0.14 1.81
C ILE A 71 -1.55 1.36 2.47
N PHE A 72 -0.22 1.40 2.58
CA PHE A 72 0.50 2.53 3.18
C PHE A 72 0.86 3.53 2.11
N TYR A 73 0.57 4.81 2.38
CA TYR A 73 0.77 5.85 1.38
C TYR A 73 1.10 7.18 2.03
N ARG A 74 1.61 8.10 1.21
CA ARG A 74 1.88 9.46 1.62
C ARG A 74 1.36 10.41 0.54
N VAL A 75 0.95 11.60 0.98
CA VAL A 75 0.59 12.67 0.06
C VAL A 75 1.87 13.45 -0.21
N MET A 76 2.24 13.55 -1.47
CA MET A 76 3.46 14.25 -1.87
C MET A 76 3.20 15.76 -2.01
N ASP A 77 4.27 16.53 -2.13
CA ASP A 77 4.15 17.99 -2.21
C ASP A 77 3.30 18.47 -3.38
N ASP A 78 3.32 17.73 -4.48
CA ASP A 78 2.53 18.08 -5.66
C ASP A 78 1.10 17.52 -5.58
N GLN A 79 0.69 17.05 -4.41
CA GLN A 79 -0.63 16.48 -4.14
C GLN A 79 -0.84 15.09 -4.76
N SER A 80 0.17 14.54 -5.41
CA SER A 80 0.07 13.15 -5.87
C SER A 80 0.20 12.21 -4.67
N ILE A 81 -0.24 10.97 -4.86
CA ILE A 81 -0.19 9.96 -3.81
C ILE A 81 0.92 8.96 -4.15
N GLU A 82 1.76 8.68 -3.17
CA GLU A 82 2.77 7.65 -3.29
C GLU A 82 2.33 6.44 -2.47
N ILE A 83 2.08 5.33 -3.15
CA ILE A 83 1.77 4.08 -2.46
C ILE A 83 3.10 3.45 -2.07
N ALA A 84 3.40 3.47 -0.79
CA ALA A 84 4.71 3.05 -0.28
C ALA A 84 4.83 1.54 -0.12
N ARG A 85 3.85 0.91 0.50
CA ARG A 85 3.83 -0.53 0.72
C ARG A 85 2.39 -1.04 0.76
N ILE A 86 2.21 -2.32 0.46
CA ILE A 86 0.93 -3.00 0.64
C ILE A 86 1.22 -4.27 1.43
N LEU A 87 0.88 -4.27 2.71
CA LEU A 87 1.28 -5.32 3.64
C LEU A 87 0.08 -6.00 4.26
N HIS A 88 0.22 -7.30 4.52
CA HIS A 88 -0.83 -8.04 5.21
C HIS A 88 -0.98 -7.50 6.64
N GLU A 89 -2.22 -7.45 7.11
CA GLU A 89 -2.51 -6.86 8.43
C GLU A 89 -1.83 -7.58 9.59
N ARG A 90 -1.43 -8.83 9.39
CA ARG A 90 -0.77 -9.63 10.43
C ARG A 90 0.75 -9.53 10.42
N MET A 91 1.31 -8.81 9.46
CA MET A 91 2.76 -8.62 9.43
C MET A 91 3.18 -7.66 10.52
N ASP A 92 4.43 -7.79 10.94
CA ASP A 92 5.02 -6.82 11.86
C ASP A 92 5.26 -5.54 11.08
N LEU A 93 4.27 -4.66 11.11
CA LEU A 93 4.27 -3.46 10.29
C LEU A 93 5.46 -2.55 10.58
N LYS A 94 5.80 -2.42 11.85
CA LYS A 94 6.91 -1.55 12.22
C LYS A 94 8.22 -2.02 11.59
N ASN A 95 8.50 -3.31 11.69
CA ASN A 95 9.74 -3.86 11.11
C ASN A 95 9.70 -3.86 9.59
N LYS A 96 8.53 -4.14 9.01
CA LYS A 96 8.42 -4.15 7.55
C LYS A 96 8.53 -2.77 6.95
N LEU A 97 8.11 -1.74 7.65
CA LEU A 97 8.16 -0.37 7.15
C LEU A 97 9.48 0.32 7.47
N THR A 98 10.20 -0.14 8.48
CA THR A 98 11.47 0.44 8.88
C THR A 98 12.48 0.54 7.75
N PRO A 99 12.64 -0.50 6.88
CA PRO A 99 13.61 -0.40 5.79
C PRO A 99 13.35 0.73 4.80
N LEU A 100 12.15 1.27 4.77
CA LEU A 100 11.85 2.42 3.92
C LEU A 100 12.48 3.70 4.47
N LEU A 101 12.53 3.79 5.77
CA LEU A 101 12.86 5.02 6.45
C LEU A 101 14.31 5.47 6.35
N PRO A 102 15.28 4.56 6.54
CA PRO A 102 16.68 4.97 6.57
C PRO A 102 17.16 5.65 5.31
N SER A 103 16.68 5.21 4.16
CA SER A 103 17.11 5.79 2.89
C SER A 103 16.62 7.20 2.74
N GLU A 104 15.57 7.55 3.44
CA GLU A 104 15.01 8.88 3.34
C GLU A 104 15.48 9.78 4.45
N VAL A 105 15.81 9.19 5.58
CA VAL A 105 16.25 9.94 6.75
C VAL A 105 17.70 10.36 6.61
N LYS A 106 18.44 9.61 5.84
CA LYS A 106 19.83 9.94 5.59
C LYS A 106 20.00 10.97 4.52
#